data_40482de74f21c12b403c9e296fbc20bd
#
_entry.id   40482de74f21c12b403c9e296fbc20bd
#
_cell.length_a   1.000
_cell.length_b   1.000
_cell.length_c   1.000
_cell.angle_alpha   90.00
_cell.angle_beta   90.00
_cell.angle_gamma   90.00
#
_symmetry.space_group_name_H-M   'P 1'
#
loop_
_entity.id
_entity.type
_entity.pdbx_description
1 polymer ?
#
loop_
_entity_poly.entity_id
_entity_poly.type
_entity_poly.pdbx_seq_one_letter_code
_entity_poly.pdbx_strand_id
1 'polypeptide(L)'
;GSQQGLDLIGKTMISPGDKVIVEGPTFLATIQCFRLYGAELISAPVDGQGVKTDELEKLIAEHKPKFVYLIPTFGNPSGALLSAERRKQVLQMAVKHQTLVVEDDPYGDLYFGEAPPPSLLAMSPEVPGSREWLIHCGSLSKVLSPGLRVGWMIAPPELLARATMCKQFSDAHTSTFAQATAAHYLKAGRMPA
;
A
#
# COMPACT_ATOMS: atom_id res chain seq x y z
N GLY A 1 -11.44 -3.71 -5.70
CA GLY A 1 -10.91 -2.82 -4.67
C GLY A 1 -9.44 -3.11 -4.35
N SER A 2 -8.83 -2.36 -3.41
CA SER A 2 -7.41 -2.51 -3.06
C SER A 2 -7.01 -3.93 -2.64
N GLN A 3 -7.92 -4.69 -2.04
CA GLN A 3 -7.69 -6.11 -1.73
C GLN A 3 -7.23 -6.92 -2.95
N GLN A 4 -7.80 -6.67 -4.13
CA GLN A 4 -7.33 -7.31 -5.36
C GLN A 4 -5.96 -6.76 -5.78
N GLY A 5 -5.67 -5.48 -5.52
CA GLY A 5 -4.33 -4.93 -5.74
C GLY A 5 -3.27 -5.68 -4.93
N LEU A 6 -3.56 -5.93 -3.64
CA LEU A 6 -2.67 -6.71 -2.77
C LEU A 6 -2.54 -8.18 -3.22
N ASP A 7 -3.63 -8.80 -3.68
CA ASP A 7 -3.60 -10.15 -4.27
C ASP A 7 -2.73 -10.20 -5.54
N LEU A 8 -2.86 -9.19 -6.40
CA LEU A 8 -2.03 -9.08 -7.61
C LEU A 8 -0.54 -8.87 -7.27
N ILE A 9 -0.22 -8.08 -6.25
CA ILE A 9 1.15 -7.93 -5.74
C ILE A 9 1.68 -9.30 -5.27
N GLY A 10 0.91 -9.99 -4.43
CA GLY A 10 1.28 -11.33 -3.96
C GLY A 10 1.54 -12.29 -5.13
N LYS A 11 0.60 -12.36 -6.06
CA LYS A 11 0.64 -13.25 -7.23
C LYS A 11 1.80 -12.98 -8.19
N THR A 12 2.20 -11.71 -8.32
CA THR A 12 3.24 -11.30 -9.29
C THR A 12 4.64 -11.21 -8.70
N MET A 13 4.75 -11.08 -7.39
CA MET A 13 6.03 -10.77 -6.74
C MET A 13 6.51 -11.84 -5.76
N ILE A 14 5.60 -12.60 -5.14
CA ILE A 14 5.97 -13.57 -4.10
C ILE A 14 6.19 -14.94 -4.69
N SER A 15 7.33 -15.53 -4.36
CA SER A 15 7.61 -16.97 -4.50
C SER A 15 7.71 -17.60 -3.10
N PRO A 16 7.40 -18.90 -2.95
CA PRO A 16 7.54 -19.57 -1.65
C PRO A 16 8.92 -19.36 -1.03
N GLY A 17 8.95 -18.92 0.24
CA GLY A 17 10.17 -18.59 0.98
C GLY A 17 10.64 -17.14 0.82
N ASP A 18 10.03 -16.33 -0.05
CA ASP A 18 10.36 -14.90 -0.12
C ASP A 18 9.97 -14.19 1.18
N LYS A 19 10.86 -13.35 1.67
CA LYS A 19 10.64 -12.56 2.88
C LYS A 19 9.90 -11.27 2.55
N VAL A 20 8.87 -10.97 3.35
CA VAL A 20 8.11 -9.72 3.28
C VAL A 20 8.05 -9.11 4.67
N ILE A 21 8.46 -7.85 4.80
CA ILE A 21 8.33 -7.13 6.06
C ILE A 21 6.94 -6.48 6.10
N VAL A 22 6.26 -6.63 7.24
CA VAL A 22 4.94 -6.05 7.50
C VAL A 22 4.95 -5.34 8.86
N GLU A 23 4.07 -4.37 9.07
CA GLU A 23 3.86 -3.78 10.38
C GLU A 23 3.38 -4.84 11.39
N GLY A 24 3.78 -4.70 12.63
CA GLY A 24 3.34 -5.56 13.73
C GLY A 24 2.64 -4.76 14.84
N PRO A 25 1.29 -4.75 14.86
CA PRO A 25 0.33 -5.51 14.03
C PRO A 25 -0.01 -4.86 12.68
N THR A 26 -0.59 -5.64 11.75
CA THR A 26 -1.09 -5.14 10.45
C THR A 26 -2.39 -5.85 10.01
N PHE A 27 -2.92 -5.47 8.86
CA PHE A 27 -4.19 -5.95 8.31
C PHE A 27 -4.19 -7.47 8.07
N LEU A 28 -5.09 -8.18 8.76
CA LEU A 28 -5.13 -9.65 8.77
C LEU A 28 -5.30 -10.26 7.37
N ALA A 29 -6.14 -9.65 6.52
CA ALA A 29 -6.37 -10.19 5.18
C ALA A 29 -5.12 -10.11 4.30
N THR A 30 -4.25 -9.11 4.49
CA THR A 30 -2.96 -9.02 3.81
C THR A 30 -1.99 -10.10 4.28
N ILE A 31 -1.94 -10.36 5.60
CA ILE A 31 -1.16 -11.46 6.18
C ILE A 31 -1.57 -12.80 5.53
N GLN A 32 -2.87 -13.06 5.48
CA GLN A 32 -3.41 -14.29 4.89
C GLN A 32 -3.10 -14.39 3.39
N CYS A 33 -3.27 -13.27 2.67
CA CYS A 33 -2.99 -13.19 1.24
C CYS A 33 -1.52 -13.51 0.92
N PHE A 34 -0.58 -12.85 1.59
CA PHE A 34 0.84 -13.06 1.32
C PHE A 34 1.32 -14.45 1.73
N ARG A 35 0.81 -14.98 2.85
CA ARG A 35 1.07 -16.37 3.25
C ARG A 35 0.53 -17.39 2.26
N LEU A 36 -0.59 -17.14 1.62
CA LEU A 36 -1.15 -17.99 0.58
C LEU A 36 -0.17 -18.17 -0.59
N TYR A 37 0.61 -17.14 -0.90
CA TYR A 37 1.66 -17.18 -1.92
C TYR A 37 3.02 -17.69 -1.38
N GLY A 38 3.07 -18.08 -0.10
CA GLY A 38 4.25 -18.69 0.51
C GLY A 38 5.26 -17.71 1.09
N ALA A 39 4.87 -16.46 1.34
CA ALA A 39 5.74 -15.48 1.98
C ALA A 39 6.09 -15.84 3.42
N GLU A 40 7.35 -15.63 3.79
CA GLU A 40 7.80 -15.55 5.18
C GLU A 40 7.64 -14.11 5.67
N LEU A 41 6.70 -13.90 6.61
CA LEU A 41 6.39 -12.56 7.12
C LEU A 41 7.28 -12.20 8.30
N ILE A 42 7.94 -11.04 8.21
CA ILE A 42 8.78 -10.46 9.24
C ILE A 42 8.06 -9.23 9.79
N SER A 43 7.88 -9.19 11.10
CA SER A 43 7.15 -8.12 11.77
C SER A 43 8.07 -6.96 12.14
N ALA A 44 7.78 -5.77 11.64
CA ALA A 44 8.42 -4.53 12.06
C ALA A 44 7.63 -3.87 13.19
N PRO A 45 8.26 -3.45 14.30
CA PRO A 45 7.56 -2.87 15.43
C PRO A 45 6.94 -1.50 15.10
N VAL A 46 5.77 -1.25 15.69
CA VAL A 46 4.98 -0.01 15.54
C VAL A 46 4.85 0.70 16.88
N ASP A 47 4.75 2.01 16.86
CA ASP A 47 4.34 2.84 18.01
C ASP A 47 3.22 3.81 17.59
N GLY A 48 2.89 4.79 18.43
CA GLY A 48 1.85 5.78 18.14
C GLY A 48 2.11 6.63 16.89
N GLN A 49 3.35 6.66 16.38
CA GLN A 49 3.73 7.36 15.15
C GLN A 49 3.96 6.42 13.97
N GLY A 50 3.42 5.21 13.99
CA GLY A 50 3.57 4.21 12.94
C GLY A 50 4.81 3.32 13.10
N VAL A 51 5.28 2.72 12.02
CA VAL A 51 6.44 1.84 12.04
C VAL A 51 7.69 2.56 12.56
N LYS A 52 8.47 1.89 13.42
CA LYS A 52 9.75 2.39 13.91
C LYS A 52 10.80 2.27 12.81
N THR A 53 11.21 3.39 12.26
CA THR A 53 12.03 3.45 11.05
C THR A 53 13.45 2.94 11.26
N ASP A 54 14.03 3.12 12.45
CA ASP A 54 15.34 2.59 12.82
C ASP A 54 15.36 1.05 12.89
N GLU A 55 14.29 0.45 13.43
CA GLU A 55 14.13 -0.99 13.45
C GLU A 55 13.79 -1.54 12.06
N LEU A 56 12.94 -0.84 11.30
CA LEU A 56 12.62 -1.21 9.92
C LEU A 56 13.87 -1.27 9.05
N GLU A 57 14.76 -0.28 9.17
CA GLU A 57 16.00 -0.26 8.37
C GLU A 57 16.92 -1.44 8.69
N LYS A 58 17.04 -1.80 9.97
CA LYS A 58 17.81 -3.00 10.40
C LYS A 58 17.22 -4.27 9.77
N LEU A 59 15.89 -4.43 9.84
CA LEU A 59 15.21 -5.59 9.25
C LEU A 59 15.39 -5.66 7.74
N ILE A 60 15.33 -4.52 7.03
CA ILE A 60 15.59 -4.46 5.57
C ILE A 60 17.01 -4.91 5.27
N ALA A 61 18.00 -4.38 6.00
CA ALA A 61 19.41 -4.70 5.79
C ALA A 61 19.73 -6.19 6.06
N GLU A 62 19.15 -6.75 7.13
CA GLU A 62 19.36 -8.13 7.55
C GLU A 62 18.67 -9.14 6.63
N HIS A 63 17.40 -8.90 6.33
CA HIS A 63 16.56 -9.89 5.67
C HIS A 63 16.45 -9.72 4.17
N LYS A 64 16.80 -8.56 3.61
CA LYS A 64 16.70 -8.23 2.18
C LYS A 64 15.33 -8.65 1.61
N PRO A 65 14.22 -8.10 2.13
CA PRO A 65 12.88 -8.54 1.79
C PRO A 65 12.56 -8.27 0.32
N LYS A 66 11.61 -9.02 -0.21
CA LYS A 66 11.02 -8.78 -1.53
C LYS A 66 10.39 -7.40 -1.62
N PHE A 67 9.66 -7.04 -0.56
CA PHE A 67 9.10 -5.70 -0.34
C PHE A 67 8.74 -5.50 1.13
N VAL A 68 8.46 -4.25 1.48
CA VAL A 68 7.89 -3.83 2.76
C VAL A 68 6.43 -3.44 2.54
N TYR A 69 5.50 -3.91 3.35
CA TYR A 69 4.08 -3.53 3.32
C TYR A 69 3.73 -2.67 4.53
N LEU A 70 3.20 -1.48 4.28
CA LEU A 70 2.82 -0.50 5.29
C LEU A 70 1.40 0.04 5.05
N ILE A 71 0.73 0.40 6.16
CA ILE A 71 -0.50 1.21 6.17
C ILE A 71 -0.16 2.53 6.88
N PRO A 72 0.45 3.50 6.19
CA PRO A 72 1.01 4.69 6.84
C PRO A 72 -0.03 5.63 7.46
N THR A 73 -1.27 5.57 6.97
CA THR A 73 -2.35 6.45 7.40
C THR A 73 -3.43 5.63 8.12
N PHE A 74 -3.58 5.89 9.43
CA PHE A 74 -4.55 5.22 10.30
C PHE A 74 -4.49 3.69 10.22
N GLY A 75 -3.29 3.15 10.49
CA GLY A 75 -2.96 1.72 10.36
C GLY A 75 -4.00 0.79 10.96
N ASN A 76 -4.31 -0.29 10.27
CA ASN A 76 -5.27 -1.29 10.72
C ASN A 76 -4.51 -2.52 11.26
N PRO A 77 -4.64 -2.89 12.55
CA PRO A 77 -5.62 -2.42 13.54
C PRO A 77 -5.10 -1.33 14.49
N SER A 78 -3.85 -0.87 14.37
CA SER A 78 -3.19 -0.02 15.36
C SER A 78 -3.80 1.38 15.49
N GLY A 79 -4.42 1.92 14.43
CA GLY A 79 -4.83 3.32 14.34
C GLY A 79 -3.65 4.30 14.23
N ALA A 80 -2.41 3.80 14.17
CA ALA A 80 -1.22 4.62 14.14
C ALA A 80 -1.15 5.47 12.86
N LEU A 81 -0.59 6.66 12.99
CA LEU A 81 -0.38 7.60 11.89
C LEU A 81 1.12 7.82 11.71
N LEU A 82 1.67 7.35 10.59
CA LEU A 82 3.07 7.54 10.27
C LEU A 82 3.37 9.02 10.06
N SER A 83 4.27 9.57 10.88
CA SER A 83 4.63 10.99 10.81
C SER A 83 5.31 11.35 9.48
N ALA A 84 5.23 12.63 9.07
CA ALA A 84 5.87 13.12 7.85
C ALA A 84 7.37 12.82 7.81
N GLU A 85 8.05 12.97 8.94
CA GLU A 85 9.48 12.65 9.06
C GLU A 85 9.74 11.17 8.79
N ARG A 86 8.99 10.27 9.42
CA ARG A 86 9.14 8.82 9.18
C ARG A 86 8.75 8.41 7.76
N ARG A 87 7.77 9.07 7.13
CA ARG A 87 7.44 8.86 5.71
C ARG A 87 8.64 9.16 4.82
N LYS A 88 9.31 10.28 5.05
CA LYS A 88 10.53 10.64 4.33
C LYS A 88 11.66 9.64 4.56
N GLN A 89 11.87 9.18 5.79
CA GLN A 89 12.85 8.14 6.12
C GLN A 89 12.54 6.81 5.38
N VAL A 90 11.28 6.39 5.33
CA VAL A 90 10.87 5.19 4.57
C VAL A 90 11.21 5.33 3.09
N LEU A 91 10.93 6.48 2.47
CA LEU A 91 11.30 6.73 1.07
C LEU A 91 12.82 6.71 0.85
N GLN A 92 13.59 7.29 1.78
CA GLN A 92 15.05 7.25 1.74
C GLN A 92 15.60 5.82 1.84
N MET A 93 15.03 5.00 2.74
CA MET A 93 15.39 3.58 2.87
C MET A 93 15.08 2.79 1.60
N ALA A 94 13.92 3.05 0.98
CA ALA A 94 13.52 2.40 -0.26
C ALA A 94 14.58 2.61 -1.36
N VAL A 95 15.07 3.85 -1.52
CA VAL A 95 16.15 4.17 -2.46
C VAL A 95 17.49 3.55 -2.03
N LYS A 96 17.88 3.74 -0.77
CA LYS A 96 19.17 3.29 -0.24
C LYS A 96 19.35 1.78 -0.36
N HIS A 97 18.32 1.02 -0.03
CA HIS A 97 18.35 -0.43 -0.02
C HIS A 97 17.76 -1.07 -1.29
N GLN A 98 17.33 -0.24 -2.27
CA GLN A 98 16.65 -0.71 -3.48
C GLN A 98 15.52 -1.70 -3.16
N THR A 99 14.71 -1.36 -2.16
CA THR A 99 13.65 -2.21 -1.63
C THR A 99 12.30 -1.58 -1.93
N LEU A 100 11.41 -2.34 -2.56
CA LEU A 100 10.05 -1.90 -2.83
C LEU A 100 9.26 -1.69 -1.53
N VAL A 101 8.50 -0.61 -1.48
CA VAL A 101 7.55 -0.32 -0.41
C VAL A 101 6.14 -0.33 -1.00
N VAL A 102 5.27 -1.12 -0.43
CA VAL A 102 3.84 -1.16 -0.72
C VAL A 102 3.13 -0.29 0.32
N GLU A 103 2.62 0.85 -0.13
CA GLU A 103 1.74 1.73 0.65
C GLU A 103 0.30 1.33 0.38
N ASP A 104 -0.39 0.83 1.40
CA ASP A 104 -1.84 0.59 1.36
C ASP A 104 -2.55 1.74 2.05
N ASP A 105 -3.26 2.56 1.28
CA ASP A 105 -3.87 3.80 1.75
C ASP A 105 -5.40 3.85 1.51
N PRO A 106 -6.18 3.05 2.26
CA PRO A 106 -7.63 3.08 2.17
C PRO A 106 -8.28 4.19 3.01
N TYR A 107 -7.53 4.87 3.88
CA TYR A 107 -8.06 5.79 4.88
C TYR A 107 -7.59 7.24 4.74
N GLY A 108 -6.68 7.55 3.81
CA GLY A 108 -6.04 8.86 3.68
C GLY A 108 -7.01 10.04 3.56
N ASP A 109 -8.15 9.81 2.88
CA ASP A 109 -9.20 10.82 2.71
C ASP A 109 -10.30 10.74 3.79
N LEU A 110 -10.17 9.87 4.79
CA LEU A 110 -11.16 9.66 5.85
C LEU A 110 -10.59 10.07 7.21
N TYR A 111 -10.71 11.35 7.57
CA TYR A 111 -10.21 11.87 8.84
C TYR A 111 -11.18 12.86 9.48
N PHE A 112 -11.04 13.03 10.79
CA PHE A 112 -11.78 13.98 11.59
C PHE A 112 -10.78 14.93 12.27
N GLY A 113 -10.88 16.21 11.97
CA GLY A 113 -9.95 17.23 12.49
C GLY A 113 -8.82 17.54 11.52
N GLU A 114 -7.56 17.48 11.99
CA GLU A 114 -6.40 17.81 11.14
C GLU A 114 -6.16 16.78 10.04
N ALA A 115 -5.79 17.26 8.86
CA ALA A 115 -5.42 16.38 7.75
C ALA A 115 -4.16 15.56 8.10
N PRO A 116 -4.12 14.27 7.75
CA PRO A 116 -2.92 13.46 7.92
C PRO A 116 -1.79 13.97 7.02
N PRO A 117 -0.52 13.62 7.31
CA PRO A 117 0.58 13.89 6.38
C PRO A 117 0.28 13.33 4.99
N PRO A 118 0.81 13.97 3.92
CA PRO A 118 0.65 13.46 2.56
C PRO A 118 1.16 12.03 2.43
N SER A 119 0.53 11.21 1.55
CA SER A 119 0.94 9.82 1.31
C SER A 119 2.42 9.72 0.89
N LEU A 120 3.02 8.54 1.03
CA LEU A 120 4.37 8.28 0.51
C LEU A 120 4.46 8.63 -0.98
N LEU A 121 3.39 8.32 -1.72
CA LEU A 121 3.28 8.67 -3.12
C LEU A 121 3.36 10.19 -3.36
N ALA A 122 2.61 10.96 -2.58
CA ALA A 122 2.61 12.43 -2.69
C ALA A 122 3.93 13.05 -2.27
N MET A 123 4.64 12.44 -1.29
CA MET A 123 5.95 12.89 -0.81
C MET A 123 7.12 12.40 -1.66
N SER A 124 6.91 11.46 -2.58
CA SER A 124 8.00 10.87 -3.37
C SER A 124 8.83 11.88 -4.18
N PRO A 125 8.31 13.03 -4.67
CA PRO A 125 9.13 14.06 -5.31
C PRO A 125 10.19 14.69 -4.40
N GLU A 126 10.00 14.65 -3.08
CA GLU A 126 10.96 15.18 -2.10
C GLU A 126 12.19 14.28 -1.94
N VAL A 127 12.09 13.02 -2.37
CA VAL A 127 13.17 12.02 -2.28
C VAL A 127 13.43 11.46 -3.69
N PRO A 128 14.36 12.05 -4.45
CA PRO A 128 14.65 11.63 -5.82
C PRO A 128 14.92 10.12 -5.95
N GLY A 129 14.32 9.48 -6.94
CA GLY A 129 14.44 8.04 -7.19
C GLY A 129 13.48 7.15 -6.38
N SER A 130 12.82 7.68 -5.34
CA SER A 130 11.92 6.87 -4.50
C SER A 130 10.69 6.33 -5.23
N ARG A 131 10.26 7.05 -6.27
CA ARG A 131 9.11 6.65 -7.09
C ARG A 131 9.27 5.29 -7.76
N GLU A 132 10.50 4.88 -8.06
CA GLU A 132 10.83 3.59 -8.67
C GLU A 132 10.70 2.43 -7.67
N TRP A 133 10.67 2.73 -6.38
CA TRP A 133 10.61 1.76 -5.29
C TRP A 133 9.27 1.82 -4.52
N LEU A 134 8.23 2.42 -5.12
CA LEU A 134 6.96 2.62 -4.45
C LEU A 134 5.81 2.01 -5.25
N ILE A 135 4.98 1.23 -4.55
CA ILE A 135 3.67 0.79 -4.99
C ILE A 135 2.64 1.43 -4.07
N HIS A 136 1.70 2.18 -4.62
CA HIS A 136 0.59 2.77 -3.87
C HIS A 136 -0.72 2.09 -4.23
N CYS A 137 -1.47 1.63 -3.23
CA CYS A 137 -2.78 1.05 -3.36
C CYS A 137 -3.83 1.95 -2.70
N GLY A 138 -4.80 2.41 -3.47
CA GLY A 138 -5.93 3.20 -2.98
C GLY A 138 -7.28 2.51 -3.18
N SER A 139 -8.30 2.98 -2.46
CA SER A 139 -9.62 2.36 -2.47
C SER A 139 -10.74 3.36 -2.27
N LEU A 140 -11.85 3.20 -3.01
CA LEU A 140 -13.09 3.94 -2.75
C LEU A 140 -13.98 3.28 -1.67
N SER A 141 -13.54 2.18 -1.09
CA SER A 141 -14.36 1.40 -0.15
C SER A 141 -14.72 2.16 1.13
N LYS A 142 -13.88 3.09 1.57
CA LYS A 142 -14.07 3.82 2.82
C LYS A 142 -14.63 5.23 2.62
N VAL A 143 -14.32 5.84 1.49
CA VAL A 143 -14.69 7.23 1.18
C VAL A 143 -15.95 7.34 0.32
N LEU A 144 -16.33 6.29 -0.41
CA LEU A 144 -17.52 6.29 -1.27
C LEU A 144 -18.45 5.12 -0.96
N SER A 145 -18.06 3.90 -1.31
CA SER A 145 -18.88 2.70 -1.06
C SER A 145 -18.04 1.42 -1.15
N PRO A 146 -18.09 0.56 -0.13
CA PRO A 146 -17.40 -0.72 -0.16
C PRO A 146 -17.96 -1.68 -1.22
N GLY A 147 -19.26 -1.58 -1.53
CA GLY A 147 -19.94 -2.46 -2.48
C GLY A 147 -19.54 -2.26 -3.94
N LEU A 148 -19.00 -1.11 -4.33
CA LEU A 148 -18.55 -0.85 -5.70
C LEU A 148 -17.31 -1.64 -6.09
N ARG A 149 -16.51 -2.10 -5.14
CA ARG A 149 -15.26 -2.83 -5.38
C ARG A 149 -14.27 -2.11 -6.29
N VAL A 150 -14.23 -0.77 -6.23
CA VAL A 150 -13.28 0.06 -6.97
C VAL A 150 -12.07 0.38 -6.10
N GLY A 151 -10.89 0.21 -6.67
CA GLY A 151 -9.60 0.59 -6.11
C GLY A 151 -8.60 0.75 -7.25
N TRP A 152 -7.43 1.25 -6.94
CA TRP A 152 -6.36 1.47 -7.92
C TRP A 152 -5.00 1.09 -7.34
N MET A 153 -4.06 0.86 -8.23
CA MET A 153 -2.67 0.65 -7.92
C MET A 153 -1.82 1.55 -8.81
N ILE A 154 -0.86 2.22 -8.23
CA ILE A 154 0.16 3.02 -8.90
C ILE A 154 1.51 2.40 -8.57
N ALA A 155 2.23 1.96 -9.60
CA ALA A 155 3.46 1.20 -9.44
C ALA A 155 4.44 1.50 -10.58
N PRO A 156 5.72 1.09 -10.47
CA PRO A 156 6.65 1.10 -11.58
C PRO A 156 6.08 0.35 -12.80
N PRO A 157 6.35 0.82 -14.04
CA PRO A 157 5.68 0.32 -15.25
C PRO A 157 5.77 -1.20 -15.45
N GLU A 158 6.91 -1.80 -15.16
CA GLU A 158 7.11 -3.25 -15.32
C GLU A 158 6.24 -4.06 -14.36
N LEU A 159 6.13 -3.63 -13.11
CA LEU A 159 5.27 -4.26 -12.11
C LEU A 159 3.79 -4.09 -12.48
N LEU A 160 3.43 -2.89 -12.94
CA LEU A 160 2.06 -2.60 -13.37
C LEU A 160 1.66 -3.46 -14.59
N ALA A 161 2.56 -3.66 -15.54
CA ALA A 161 2.31 -4.52 -16.70
C ALA A 161 2.02 -5.97 -16.29
N ARG A 162 2.83 -6.53 -15.39
CA ARG A 162 2.62 -7.90 -14.85
C ARG A 162 1.32 -8.01 -14.08
N ALA A 163 1.02 -7.04 -13.21
CA ALA A 163 -0.22 -7.01 -12.44
C ALA A 163 -1.45 -6.89 -13.36
N THR A 164 -1.36 -6.08 -14.41
CA THR A 164 -2.42 -5.93 -15.42
C THR A 164 -2.69 -7.24 -16.14
N MET A 165 -1.65 -7.94 -16.58
CA MET A 165 -1.78 -9.27 -17.21
C MET A 165 -2.46 -10.26 -16.26
N CYS A 166 -2.01 -10.34 -14.99
CA CYS A 166 -2.63 -11.22 -14.00
C CYS A 166 -4.09 -10.87 -13.74
N LYS A 167 -4.43 -9.57 -13.70
CA LYS A 167 -5.81 -9.11 -13.53
C LYS A 167 -6.70 -9.54 -14.70
N GLN A 168 -6.21 -9.44 -15.94
CA GLN A 168 -6.96 -9.86 -17.12
C GLN A 168 -7.36 -11.34 -17.04
N PHE A 169 -6.50 -12.20 -16.51
CA PHE A 169 -6.79 -13.62 -16.33
C PHE A 169 -7.57 -13.93 -15.04
N SER A 170 -7.63 -13.00 -14.08
CA SER A 170 -8.36 -13.21 -12.83
C SER A 170 -9.84 -12.86 -12.96
N ASP A 171 -10.17 -11.71 -13.58
CA ASP A 171 -11.54 -11.21 -13.65
C ASP A 171 -11.83 -10.36 -14.91
N ALA A 172 -10.98 -10.41 -15.92
CA ALA A 172 -10.97 -9.57 -17.11
C ALA A 172 -10.79 -8.07 -16.78
N HIS A 173 -11.70 -7.47 -16.02
CA HIS A 173 -11.63 -6.08 -15.57
C HIS A 173 -12.57 -5.81 -14.39
N THR A 174 -12.32 -4.73 -13.66
CA THR A 174 -13.28 -4.21 -12.67
C THR A 174 -14.56 -3.76 -13.39
N SER A 175 -15.74 -4.02 -12.79
CA SER A 175 -17.05 -3.66 -13.36
C SER A 175 -17.05 -2.23 -13.93
N THR A 176 -17.33 -2.10 -15.21
CA THR A 176 -17.44 -0.80 -15.90
C THR A 176 -18.60 0.03 -15.35
N PHE A 177 -19.69 -0.61 -14.94
CA PHE A 177 -20.79 0.07 -14.27
C PHE A 177 -20.34 0.70 -12.95
N ALA A 178 -19.63 -0.05 -12.10
CA ALA A 178 -19.12 0.44 -10.83
C ALA A 178 -18.12 1.59 -11.04
N GLN A 179 -17.24 1.48 -12.05
CA GLN A 179 -16.27 2.55 -12.38
C GLN A 179 -16.98 3.80 -12.89
N ALA A 180 -17.98 3.66 -13.79
CA ALA A 180 -18.73 4.78 -14.32
C ALA A 180 -19.55 5.49 -13.21
N THR A 181 -20.16 4.72 -12.30
CA THR A 181 -20.89 5.26 -11.15
C THR A 181 -19.95 6.05 -10.23
N ALA A 182 -18.79 5.48 -9.89
CA ALA A 182 -17.79 6.16 -9.08
C ALA A 182 -17.30 7.45 -9.75
N ALA A 183 -16.95 7.38 -11.04
CA ALA A 183 -16.48 8.54 -11.81
C ALA A 183 -17.54 9.66 -11.88
N HIS A 184 -18.80 9.30 -12.09
CA HIS A 184 -19.89 10.27 -12.09
C HIS A 184 -20.05 10.97 -10.74
N TYR A 185 -19.99 10.21 -9.65
CA TYR A 185 -20.11 10.76 -8.29
C TYR A 185 -18.93 11.70 -7.96
N LEU A 186 -17.70 11.30 -8.28
CA LEU A 186 -16.50 12.10 -8.05
C LEU A 186 -16.52 13.40 -8.87
N LYS A 187 -16.90 13.33 -10.17
CA LYS A 187 -17.01 14.50 -11.04
C LYS A 187 -18.09 15.48 -10.58
N ALA A 188 -19.13 15.01 -9.93
CA ALA A 188 -20.19 15.86 -9.41
C ALA A 188 -19.80 16.64 -8.14
N GLY A 189 -18.56 16.46 -7.64
CA GLY A 189 -18.05 17.15 -6.45
C GLY A 189 -18.83 16.81 -5.16
N ARG A 190 -19.42 15.63 -5.09
CA ARG A 190 -20.27 15.21 -3.97
C ARG A 190 -19.49 14.51 -2.84
N MET A 191 -18.19 14.38 -2.99
CA MET A 191 -17.34 13.94 -1.88
C MET A 191 -17.27 15.08 -0.87
N PRO A 192 -17.48 14.80 0.44
CA PRO A 192 -17.19 15.79 1.48
C PRO A 192 -15.73 16.21 1.38
N ALA A 193 -15.49 17.52 1.53
CA ALA A 193 -14.13 18.03 1.64
C ALA A 193 -13.57 17.70 3.02
#